data_589d5168c23fdd356d52816801c15973
#
_entry.id   589d5168c23fdd356d52816801c15973
#
_cell.length_a   1.000
_cell.length_b   1.000
_cell.length_c   1.000
_cell.angle_alpha   90.00
_cell.angle_beta   90.00
_cell.angle_gamma   90.00
#
_symmetry.space_group_name_H-M   'P 1'
#
loop_
_entity.id
_entity.type
_entity.pdbx_description
1 polymer ?
#
loop_
_entity_poly.entity_id
_entity_poly.type
_entity_poly.pdbx_seq_one_letter_code
_entity_poly.pdbx_strand_id
1 'polypeptide(L)'
;VNLERFEGDARCPDSTLKGTKFAQSDIVTTTLTTEKGQVITIRLDTSLPHFYAREFTLRGTKGFAAADNKLIMTDGDIPEIYDTYDFYQKNQGCSDRYKEEFLPDVWKNITPEQRELGHGGMDYIEFRVFFDCLNEKKPFPIDVYDMATWMAVTPLSEESLRNGGTPIAIPDFTRGKYKERPSEDVIPLK
;
A
#
# COMPACT_ATOMS: atom_id res chain seq x y z
N VAL A 1 -15.78 -17.30 9.32
CA VAL A 1 -16.03 -17.48 10.76
C VAL A 1 -16.73 -16.27 11.35
N ASN A 2 -16.14 -15.09 11.35
CA ASN A 2 -16.81 -13.90 11.90
C ASN A 2 -17.97 -13.40 11.02
N LEU A 3 -17.85 -13.53 9.72
CA LEU A 3 -18.94 -13.25 8.77
C LEU A 3 -20.15 -14.17 9.00
N GLU A 4 -19.91 -15.46 9.27
CA GLU A 4 -20.98 -16.43 9.61
C GLU A 4 -21.69 -16.06 10.92
N ARG A 5 -20.97 -15.45 11.86
CA ARG A 5 -21.61 -14.91 13.10
C ARG A 5 -22.44 -13.68 12.80
N PHE A 6 -21.99 -12.84 11.87
CA PHE A 6 -22.69 -11.62 11.48
C PHE A 6 -24.02 -11.90 10.76
N GLU A 7 -24.13 -13.00 10.02
CA GLU A 7 -25.37 -13.41 9.36
C GLU A 7 -26.57 -13.55 10.34
N GLY A 8 -26.30 -13.98 11.56
CA GLY A 8 -27.31 -14.11 12.61
C GLY A 8 -27.58 -12.82 13.39
N ASP A 9 -26.88 -11.75 13.08
CA ASP A 9 -26.95 -10.48 13.79
C ASP A 9 -28.05 -9.59 13.21
N ALA A 10 -28.81 -8.92 14.09
CA ALA A 10 -29.86 -7.98 13.67
C ALA A 10 -29.33 -6.79 12.84
N ARG A 11 -28.01 -6.55 12.86
CA ARG A 11 -27.34 -5.55 12.03
C ARG A 11 -27.12 -5.99 10.58
N CYS A 12 -27.27 -7.26 10.27
CA CYS A 12 -27.18 -7.76 8.90
C CYS A 12 -28.53 -7.54 8.19
N PRO A 13 -28.63 -6.56 7.28
CA PRO A 13 -29.90 -6.23 6.64
C PRO A 13 -30.29 -7.23 5.54
N ASP A 14 -29.36 -8.04 5.06
CA ASP A 14 -29.55 -8.93 3.92
C ASP A 14 -29.78 -10.36 4.37
N SER A 15 -31.04 -10.76 4.36
CA SER A 15 -31.45 -12.13 4.69
C SER A 15 -30.97 -13.18 3.67
N THR A 16 -30.53 -12.76 2.49
CA THR A 16 -30.03 -13.67 1.45
C THR A 16 -28.63 -14.23 1.80
N LEU A 17 -27.90 -13.55 2.69
CA LEU A 17 -26.60 -14.02 3.18
C LEU A 17 -26.72 -15.17 4.19
N LYS A 18 -27.89 -15.40 4.73
CA LYS A 18 -28.13 -16.43 5.75
C LYS A 18 -27.81 -17.82 5.22
N GLY A 19 -26.88 -18.51 5.88
CA GLY A 19 -26.43 -19.84 5.49
C GLY A 19 -25.36 -19.84 4.39
N THR A 20 -24.93 -18.68 3.92
CA THR A 20 -23.83 -18.57 2.95
C THR A 20 -22.51 -18.99 3.60
N LYS A 21 -21.78 -19.87 2.95
CA LYS A 21 -20.40 -20.20 3.34
C LYS A 21 -19.43 -19.25 2.64
N PHE A 22 -18.69 -18.49 3.44
CA PHE A 22 -17.67 -17.59 2.92
C PHE A 22 -16.35 -18.34 2.74
N ALA A 23 -15.78 -18.27 1.54
CA ALA A 23 -14.47 -18.85 1.24
C ALA A 23 -13.32 -17.98 1.77
N GLN A 24 -13.58 -16.67 1.96
CA GLN A 24 -12.57 -15.74 2.46
C GLN A 24 -12.38 -15.89 3.96
N SER A 25 -11.12 -15.90 4.40
CA SER A 25 -10.76 -15.88 5.82
C SER A 25 -10.94 -14.47 6.40
N ASP A 26 -11.13 -14.39 7.72
CA ASP A 26 -11.20 -13.11 8.45
C ASP A 26 -9.90 -12.31 8.31
N ILE A 27 -8.77 -13.01 8.40
CA ILE A 27 -7.43 -12.44 8.18
C ILE A 27 -6.69 -13.30 7.16
N VAL A 28 -6.07 -12.65 6.18
CA VAL A 28 -5.16 -13.28 5.23
C VAL A 28 -3.82 -12.53 5.26
N THR A 29 -2.74 -13.24 5.45
CA THR A 29 -1.38 -12.69 5.34
C THR A 29 -0.70 -13.27 4.11
N THR A 30 -0.26 -12.39 3.23
CA THR A 30 0.48 -12.73 2.01
C THR A 30 1.88 -12.15 2.09
N THR A 31 2.89 -12.98 1.86
CA THR A 31 4.28 -12.53 1.76
C THR A 31 4.75 -12.66 0.31
N LEU A 32 5.23 -11.56 -0.24
CA LEU A 32 5.79 -11.47 -1.58
C LEU A 32 7.31 -11.28 -1.46
N THR A 33 8.06 -11.98 -2.30
CA THR A 33 9.49 -11.74 -2.47
C THR A 33 9.74 -11.28 -3.89
N THR A 34 10.37 -10.12 -4.06
CA THR A 34 10.71 -9.59 -5.37
C THR A 34 11.96 -10.25 -5.93
N GLU A 35 12.20 -10.14 -7.23
CA GLU A 35 13.43 -10.62 -7.89
C GLU A 35 14.70 -10.04 -7.27
N LYS A 36 14.63 -8.80 -6.75
CA LYS A 36 15.75 -8.11 -6.10
C LYS A 36 15.86 -8.39 -4.60
N GLY A 37 15.04 -9.29 -4.06
CA GLY A 37 15.09 -9.73 -2.67
C GLY A 37 14.33 -8.86 -1.66
N GLN A 38 13.59 -7.83 -2.09
CA GLN A 38 12.71 -7.12 -1.17
C GLN A 38 11.55 -8.02 -0.77
N VAL A 39 11.13 -7.91 0.48
CA VAL A 39 9.99 -8.65 1.04
C VAL A 39 8.87 -7.68 1.33
N ILE A 40 7.67 -7.99 0.83
CA ILE A 40 6.45 -7.23 1.07
C ILE A 40 5.47 -8.15 1.80
N THR A 41 5.02 -7.74 2.99
CA THR A 41 3.97 -8.45 3.72
C THR A 41 2.68 -7.64 3.64
N ILE A 42 1.62 -8.26 3.15
CA ILE A 42 0.28 -7.67 3.06
C ILE A 42 -0.61 -8.43 4.04
N ARG A 43 -1.28 -7.73 4.93
CA ARG A 43 -2.31 -8.30 5.79
C ARG A 43 -3.67 -7.71 5.42
N LEU A 44 -4.58 -8.57 5.01
CA LEU A 44 -5.97 -8.22 4.76
C LEU A 44 -6.79 -8.67 5.97
N ASP A 45 -7.39 -7.72 6.67
CA ASP A 45 -8.35 -7.94 7.75
C ASP A 45 -9.70 -7.40 7.31
N THR A 46 -10.71 -8.25 7.20
CA THR A 46 -11.98 -7.89 6.57
C THR A 46 -13.16 -7.83 7.51
N SER A 47 -13.13 -8.57 8.60
CA SER A 47 -14.33 -8.80 9.38
C SER A 47 -14.15 -8.74 10.89
N LEU A 48 -12.94 -8.65 11.38
CA LEU A 48 -12.66 -8.54 12.81
C LEU A 48 -12.78 -7.09 13.28
N PRO A 49 -13.15 -6.86 14.56
CA PRO A 49 -13.17 -5.52 15.13
C PRO A 49 -11.78 -4.89 15.08
N HIS A 50 -11.63 -3.90 14.22
CA HIS A 50 -10.40 -3.13 14.04
C HIS A 50 -10.73 -1.71 13.60
N PHE A 51 -9.94 -0.74 13.99
CA PHE A 51 -10.05 0.60 13.40
C PHE A 51 -9.42 0.59 11.99
N TYR A 52 -9.84 1.53 11.16
CA TYR A 52 -9.23 1.68 9.83
C TYR A 52 -7.76 2.07 9.97
N ALA A 53 -6.87 1.22 9.49
CA ALA A 53 -5.45 1.47 9.39
C ALA A 53 -4.89 0.78 8.15
N ARG A 54 -3.91 1.39 7.52
CA ARG A 54 -3.14 0.75 6.44
C ARG A 54 -1.91 0.04 6.98
N GLU A 55 -1.51 0.35 8.22
CA GLU A 55 -0.31 -0.18 8.88
C GLU A 55 0.94 -0.13 7.99
N PHE A 56 0.99 0.89 7.11
CA PHE A 56 2.07 1.01 6.15
C PHE A 56 3.39 1.28 6.86
N THR A 57 4.31 0.33 6.69
CA THR A 57 5.64 0.39 7.28
C THR A 57 6.68 0.09 6.19
N LEU A 58 7.69 0.93 6.09
CA LEU A 58 8.82 0.75 5.18
C LEU A 58 10.11 0.59 6.00
N ARG A 59 10.89 -0.43 5.67
CA ARG A 59 12.21 -0.67 6.24
C ARG A 59 13.24 -0.69 5.12
N GLY A 60 14.13 0.29 5.12
CA GLY A 60 15.23 0.39 4.17
C GLY A 60 16.58 0.21 4.85
N THR A 61 17.63 0.18 4.07
CA THR A 61 19.02 0.08 4.57
C THR A 61 19.50 1.34 5.30
N LYS A 62 18.83 2.48 5.06
CA LYS A 62 19.19 3.79 5.63
C LYS A 62 18.09 4.43 6.46
N GLY A 63 17.02 3.70 6.74
CA GLY A 63 15.95 4.26 7.53
C GLY A 63 14.71 3.40 7.61
N PHE A 64 13.76 3.90 8.36
CA PHE A 64 12.49 3.30 8.68
C PHE A 64 11.39 4.36 8.61
N ALA A 65 10.21 3.98 8.11
CA ALA A 65 9.03 4.83 8.14
C ALA A 65 7.80 4.01 8.56
N ALA A 66 6.96 4.59 9.42
CA ALA A 66 5.67 4.01 9.83
C ALA A 66 4.59 5.08 9.75
N ALA A 67 3.64 4.91 8.81
CA ALA A 67 2.64 5.93 8.51
C ALA A 67 1.68 6.19 9.66
N ASP A 68 1.17 5.15 10.32
CA ASP A 68 0.17 5.30 11.38
C ASP A 68 0.74 6.01 12.62
N ASN A 69 2.03 5.83 12.90
CA ASN A 69 2.75 6.53 13.97
C ASN A 69 3.31 7.89 13.52
N LYS A 70 3.18 8.24 12.24
CA LYS A 70 3.84 9.41 11.63
C LYS A 70 5.31 9.48 12.01
N LEU A 71 5.99 8.34 11.98
CA LEU A 71 7.37 8.17 12.44
C LEU A 71 8.27 7.94 11.23
N ILE A 72 9.34 8.70 11.17
CA ILE A 72 10.47 8.47 10.26
C ILE A 72 11.74 8.47 11.10
N MET A 73 12.61 7.50 10.85
CA MET A 73 13.91 7.37 11.48
C MET A 73 14.95 7.13 10.37
N THR A 74 16.02 7.89 10.38
CA THR A 74 17.13 7.73 9.43
C THR A 74 18.40 7.29 10.16
N ASP A 75 19.40 6.83 9.41
CA ASP A 75 20.71 6.47 9.99
C ASP A 75 21.33 7.60 10.84
N GLY A 76 21.10 8.86 10.44
CA GLY A 76 21.59 10.03 11.17
C GLY A 76 20.86 10.28 12.50
N ASP A 77 19.70 9.71 12.70
CA ASP A 77 18.92 9.85 13.94
C ASP A 77 19.30 8.80 14.99
N ILE A 78 19.99 7.74 14.59
CA ILE A 78 20.33 6.62 15.47
C ILE A 78 21.64 6.99 16.19
N PRO A 79 21.61 7.27 17.52
CA PRO A 79 22.83 7.46 18.27
C PRO A 79 23.66 6.17 18.32
N GLU A 80 24.95 6.26 18.56
CA GLU A 80 25.88 5.12 18.66
C GLU A 80 25.46 4.05 19.67
N ILE A 81 24.58 4.42 20.60
CA ILE A 81 23.96 3.49 21.54
C ILE A 81 22.47 3.37 21.20
N TYR A 82 22.08 2.21 20.73
CA TYR A 82 20.73 1.89 20.27
C TYR A 82 19.68 1.89 21.39
N ASP A 83 19.23 3.05 21.83
CA ASP A 83 17.98 3.12 22.56
C ASP A 83 16.83 3.51 21.60
N THR A 84 16.39 2.54 20.80
CA THR A 84 15.30 2.70 19.85
C THR A 84 13.96 2.94 20.55
N TYR A 85 13.79 2.52 21.79
CA TYR A 85 12.59 2.78 22.58
C TYR A 85 12.48 4.25 22.94
N ASP A 86 13.56 4.86 23.42
CA ASP A 86 13.61 6.26 23.77
C ASP A 86 13.42 7.15 22.53
N PHE A 87 14.00 6.76 21.40
CA PHE A 87 13.76 7.42 20.12
C PHE A 87 12.27 7.38 19.75
N TYR A 88 11.63 6.23 19.84
CA TYR A 88 10.21 6.07 19.54
C TYR A 88 9.34 6.97 20.42
N GLN A 89 9.57 7.00 21.72
CA GLN A 89 8.81 7.83 22.66
C GLN A 89 8.92 9.34 22.35
N LYS A 90 10.11 9.80 21.99
CA LYS A 90 10.38 11.22 21.71
C LYS A 90 9.98 11.67 20.32
N ASN A 91 9.89 10.75 19.36
CA ASN A 91 9.75 11.09 17.93
C ASN A 91 8.42 10.65 17.30
N GLN A 92 7.44 10.16 18.06
CA GLN A 92 6.11 9.93 17.52
C GLN A 92 5.56 11.22 16.89
N GLY A 93 4.99 11.11 15.69
CA GLY A 93 4.48 12.26 14.96
C GLY A 93 5.54 13.11 14.26
N CYS A 94 6.81 12.69 14.25
CA CYS A 94 7.92 13.48 13.71
C CYS A 94 7.97 13.59 12.18
N SER A 95 7.13 12.86 11.43
CA SER A 95 7.20 12.82 9.97
C SER A 95 7.06 14.19 9.30
N ASP A 96 6.41 15.14 9.97
CA ASP A 96 6.20 16.47 9.41
C ASP A 96 7.51 17.24 9.17
N ARG A 97 8.53 17.00 9.98
CA ARG A 97 9.86 17.64 9.83
C ARG A 97 10.58 17.23 8.53
N TYR A 98 10.18 16.08 7.95
CA TYR A 98 10.78 15.56 6.74
C TYR A 98 10.02 15.94 5.46
N LYS A 99 8.86 16.60 5.58
CA LYS A 99 8.02 16.94 4.43
C LYS A 99 8.71 17.87 3.45
N GLU A 100 9.48 18.83 3.94
CA GLU A 100 10.17 19.77 3.06
C GLU A 100 11.21 19.08 2.20
N GLU A 101 11.93 18.12 2.78
CA GLU A 101 13.00 17.40 2.09
C GLU A 101 12.47 16.28 1.19
N PHE A 102 11.56 15.45 1.71
CA PHE A 102 11.17 14.19 1.07
C PHE A 102 9.79 14.19 0.42
N LEU A 103 8.93 15.16 0.72
CA LEU A 103 7.63 15.20 0.07
C LEU A 103 7.81 15.53 -1.41
N PRO A 104 7.29 14.70 -2.34
CA PRO A 104 7.35 15.00 -3.77
C PRO A 104 6.72 16.35 -4.11
N ASP A 105 7.26 17.05 -5.10
CA ASP A 105 6.80 18.38 -5.50
C ASP A 105 5.33 18.40 -5.91
N VAL A 106 4.85 17.31 -6.48
CA VAL A 106 3.43 17.11 -6.80
C VAL A 106 2.52 17.34 -5.59
N TRP A 107 2.96 16.95 -4.39
CA TRP A 107 2.23 17.16 -3.15
C TRP A 107 2.47 18.52 -2.51
N LYS A 108 3.66 19.10 -2.71
CA LYS A 108 3.99 20.45 -2.21
C LYS A 108 3.18 21.52 -2.92
N ASN A 109 2.94 21.32 -4.21
CA ASN A 109 2.39 22.34 -5.11
C ASN A 109 0.86 22.33 -5.23
N ILE A 110 0.15 21.41 -4.54
CA ILE A 110 -1.32 21.43 -4.56
C ILE A 110 -1.87 22.48 -3.59
N THR A 111 -2.93 23.18 -4.02
CA THR A 111 -3.60 24.20 -3.20
C THR A 111 -4.49 23.55 -2.12
N PRO A 112 -4.90 24.32 -1.09
CA PRO A 112 -5.87 23.83 -0.11
C PRO A 112 -7.17 23.32 -0.76
N GLU A 113 -7.69 24.02 -1.76
CA GLU A 113 -8.91 23.63 -2.48
C GLU A 113 -8.72 22.30 -3.23
N GLN A 114 -7.55 22.11 -3.84
CA GLN A 114 -7.21 20.84 -4.52
C GLN A 114 -7.08 19.67 -3.54
N ARG A 115 -6.69 19.93 -2.29
CA ARG A 115 -6.66 18.90 -1.23
C ARG A 115 -8.04 18.40 -0.83
N GLU A 116 -9.07 19.22 -1.02
CA GLU A 116 -10.46 18.82 -0.77
C GLU A 116 -11.07 17.96 -1.89
N LEU A 117 -10.36 17.83 -3.02
CA LEU A 117 -10.80 17.05 -4.18
C LEU A 117 -10.43 15.57 -4.01
N GLY A 118 -11.18 14.84 -3.18
CA GLY A 118 -11.07 13.40 -2.96
C GLY A 118 -9.79 12.95 -2.24
N HIS A 119 -9.95 12.12 -1.23
CA HIS A 119 -8.87 11.47 -0.46
C HIS A 119 -7.68 12.37 -0.09
N GLY A 120 -7.95 13.62 0.32
CA GLY A 120 -6.90 14.57 0.70
C GLY A 120 -6.08 15.12 -0.48
N GLY A 121 -6.67 15.15 -1.68
CA GLY A 121 -6.05 15.62 -2.92
C GLY A 121 -5.41 14.51 -3.77
N MET A 122 -5.46 13.26 -3.32
CA MET A 122 -4.89 12.12 -4.06
C MET A 122 -5.60 11.95 -5.40
N ASP A 123 -6.94 11.96 -5.43
CA ASP A 123 -7.72 11.81 -6.64
C ASP A 123 -7.43 12.94 -7.64
N TYR A 124 -7.28 14.18 -7.15
CA TYR A 124 -6.88 15.30 -7.99
C TYR A 124 -5.53 15.06 -8.66
N ILE A 125 -4.51 14.63 -7.90
CA ILE A 125 -3.17 14.35 -8.43
C ILE A 125 -3.22 13.24 -9.48
N GLU A 126 -3.93 12.18 -9.18
CA GLU A 126 -4.05 11.01 -10.06
C GLU A 126 -4.67 11.39 -11.42
N PHE A 127 -5.81 12.07 -11.39
CA PHE A 127 -6.45 12.55 -12.62
C PHE A 127 -5.62 13.60 -13.35
N ARG A 128 -4.93 14.49 -12.63
CA ARG A 128 -4.08 15.49 -13.25
C ARG A 128 -2.94 14.83 -14.02
N VAL A 129 -2.22 13.88 -13.41
CA VAL A 129 -1.17 13.12 -14.07
C VAL A 129 -1.71 12.36 -15.28
N PHE A 130 -2.89 11.74 -15.13
CA PHE A 130 -3.54 11.03 -16.24
C PHE A 130 -3.80 11.93 -17.43
N PHE A 131 -4.44 13.09 -17.21
CA PHE A 131 -4.76 14.00 -18.30
C PHE A 131 -3.52 14.68 -18.90
N ASP A 132 -2.49 14.98 -18.10
CA ASP A 132 -1.24 15.53 -18.61
C ASP A 132 -0.53 14.52 -19.51
N CYS A 133 -0.45 13.24 -19.11
CA CYS A 133 0.11 12.19 -19.97
C CYS A 133 -0.68 12.01 -21.27
N LEU A 134 -2.02 12.05 -21.19
CA LEU A 134 -2.87 11.93 -22.38
C LEU A 134 -2.67 13.09 -23.36
N ASN A 135 -2.67 14.32 -22.86
CA ASN A 135 -2.51 15.53 -23.67
C ASN A 135 -1.12 15.62 -24.31
N GLU A 136 -0.09 15.21 -23.58
CA GLU A 136 1.30 15.25 -24.03
C GLU A 136 1.71 13.99 -24.82
N LYS A 137 0.79 13.02 -24.95
CA LYS A 137 1.05 11.71 -25.60
C LYS A 137 2.25 11.00 -24.99
N LYS A 138 2.38 11.08 -23.67
CA LYS A 138 3.40 10.40 -22.88
C LYS A 138 2.89 9.07 -22.36
N PRO A 139 3.77 8.09 -22.11
CA PRO A 139 3.40 6.88 -21.37
C PRO A 139 2.85 7.24 -19.99
N PHE A 140 1.87 6.46 -19.52
CA PHE A 140 1.41 6.57 -18.15
C PHE A 140 2.45 5.98 -17.19
N PRO A 141 2.65 6.56 -16.00
CA PRO A 141 3.60 6.05 -15.01
C PRO A 141 3.21 4.67 -14.49
N ILE A 142 1.91 4.41 -14.44
CA ILE A 142 1.32 3.12 -14.08
C ILE A 142 0.59 2.61 -15.30
N ASP A 143 1.03 1.50 -15.86
CA ASP A 143 0.44 0.92 -17.05
C ASP A 143 -0.41 -0.32 -16.74
N VAL A 144 -0.96 -0.93 -17.79
CA VAL A 144 -1.80 -2.14 -17.67
C VAL A 144 -1.04 -3.33 -17.10
N TYR A 145 0.26 -3.39 -17.25
CA TYR A 145 1.09 -4.50 -16.75
C TYR A 145 1.35 -4.36 -15.24
N ASP A 146 1.49 -3.14 -14.75
CA ASP A 146 1.53 -2.86 -13.31
C ASP A 146 0.20 -3.27 -12.67
N MET A 147 -0.91 -2.85 -13.29
CA MET A 147 -2.25 -3.22 -12.83
C MET A 147 -2.44 -4.74 -12.80
N ALA A 148 -2.07 -5.44 -13.88
CA ALA A 148 -2.17 -6.90 -13.96
C ALA A 148 -1.35 -7.58 -12.86
N THR A 149 -0.13 -7.09 -12.60
CA THR A 149 0.75 -7.61 -11.56
C THR A 149 0.15 -7.43 -10.17
N TRP A 150 -0.37 -6.24 -9.86
CA TRP A 150 -0.98 -5.96 -8.56
C TRP A 150 -2.26 -6.78 -8.34
N MET A 151 -3.11 -6.86 -9.37
CA MET A 151 -4.35 -7.62 -9.27
C MET A 151 -4.14 -9.13 -9.20
N ALA A 152 -3.01 -9.64 -9.68
CA ALA A 152 -2.68 -11.06 -9.58
C ALA A 152 -2.39 -11.51 -8.13
N VAL A 153 -2.05 -10.60 -7.23
CA VAL A 153 -1.74 -10.95 -5.83
C VAL A 153 -2.90 -11.66 -5.15
N THR A 154 -4.12 -11.19 -5.32
CA THR A 154 -5.29 -11.77 -4.66
C THR A 154 -5.56 -13.23 -5.10
N PRO A 155 -5.74 -13.54 -6.40
CA PRO A 155 -6.00 -14.92 -6.82
C PRO A 155 -4.81 -15.86 -6.56
N LEU A 156 -3.57 -15.38 -6.66
CA LEU A 156 -2.40 -16.21 -6.38
C LEU A 156 -2.23 -16.46 -4.87
N SER A 157 -2.62 -15.53 -4.01
CA SER A 157 -2.68 -15.76 -2.56
C SER A 157 -3.71 -16.84 -2.22
N GLU A 158 -4.87 -16.82 -2.87
CA GLU A 158 -5.88 -17.85 -2.69
C GLU A 158 -5.39 -19.22 -3.17
N GLU A 159 -4.72 -19.27 -4.32
CA GLU A 159 -4.11 -20.50 -4.84
C GLU A 159 -3.05 -21.04 -3.88
N SER A 160 -2.18 -20.17 -3.36
CA SER A 160 -1.17 -20.55 -2.35
C SER A 160 -1.83 -21.16 -1.12
N LEU A 161 -2.88 -20.54 -0.58
CA LEU A 161 -3.62 -21.06 0.58
C LEU A 161 -4.24 -22.44 0.30
N ARG A 162 -4.86 -22.64 -0.86
CA ARG A 162 -5.43 -23.94 -1.26
C ARG A 162 -4.36 -25.04 -1.35
N ASN A 163 -3.12 -24.67 -1.65
CA ASN A 163 -1.98 -25.57 -1.75
C ASN A 163 -1.11 -25.60 -0.47
N GLY A 164 -1.70 -25.27 0.69
CA GLY A 164 -1.03 -25.37 1.99
C GLY A 164 0.06 -24.32 2.21
N GLY A 165 -0.03 -23.15 1.58
CA GLY A 165 0.94 -22.07 1.71
C GLY A 165 2.16 -22.22 0.79
N THR A 166 2.05 -23.04 -0.24
CA THR A 166 3.13 -23.21 -1.23
C THR A 166 3.39 -21.92 -1.98
N PRO A 167 4.65 -21.50 -2.17
CA PRO A 167 4.97 -20.33 -2.97
C PRO A 167 4.48 -20.47 -4.42
N ILE A 168 3.82 -19.43 -4.92
CA ILE A 168 3.33 -19.34 -6.31
C ILE A 168 4.06 -18.20 -7.01
N ALA A 169 4.58 -18.46 -8.20
CA ALA A 169 5.24 -17.42 -8.98
C ALA A 169 4.19 -16.46 -9.59
N ILE A 170 4.42 -15.17 -9.45
CA ILE A 170 3.63 -14.15 -10.14
C ILE A 170 4.02 -14.21 -11.63
N PRO A 171 3.06 -14.35 -12.56
CA PRO A 171 3.34 -14.35 -13.99
C PRO A 171 3.98 -13.04 -14.46
N ASP A 172 4.94 -13.12 -15.34
CA ASP A 172 5.47 -11.95 -16.02
C ASP A 172 4.54 -11.56 -17.18
N PHE A 173 3.68 -10.58 -16.95
CA PHE A 173 2.75 -10.06 -17.95
C PHE A 173 3.45 -9.24 -19.04
N THR A 174 4.68 -8.78 -18.81
CA THR A 174 5.45 -7.93 -19.73
C THR A 174 6.29 -8.72 -20.73
N ARG A 175 6.41 -10.05 -20.55
CA ARG A 175 7.31 -10.92 -21.34
C ARG A 175 8.77 -10.44 -21.28
N GLY A 176 9.24 -10.10 -20.10
CA GLY A 176 10.60 -9.66 -19.83
C GLY A 176 10.85 -8.15 -19.95
N LYS A 177 9.93 -7.39 -20.52
CA LYS A 177 10.12 -5.95 -20.79
C LYS A 177 10.23 -5.10 -19.54
N TYR A 178 9.76 -5.57 -18.38
CA TYR A 178 9.90 -4.84 -17.10
C TYR A 178 11.37 -4.57 -16.74
N LYS A 179 12.31 -5.40 -17.24
CA LYS A 179 13.74 -5.25 -16.99
C LYS A 179 14.36 -4.04 -17.70
N GLU A 180 13.74 -3.62 -18.79
CA GLU A 180 14.18 -2.51 -19.63
C GLU A 180 13.42 -1.21 -19.32
N ARG A 181 12.32 -1.32 -18.56
CA ARG A 181 11.48 -0.17 -18.24
C ARG A 181 12.20 0.75 -17.24
N PRO A 182 12.31 2.06 -17.55
CA PRO A 182 12.84 3.01 -16.58
C PRO A 182 11.94 3.07 -15.35
N SER A 183 12.53 3.22 -14.16
CA SER A 183 11.79 3.51 -12.95
C SER A 183 11.34 4.97 -12.99
N GLU A 184 10.04 5.20 -12.89
CA GLU A 184 9.44 6.53 -12.78
C GLU A 184 8.80 6.65 -11.39
N ASP A 185 9.58 7.11 -10.42
CA ASP A 185 9.14 7.14 -9.03
C ASP A 185 8.19 8.30 -8.74
N VAL A 186 8.38 9.44 -9.41
CA VAL A 186 7.56 10.64 -9.23
C VAL A 186 7.40 11.40 -10.55
N ILE A 187 6.16 11.74 -10.91
CA ILE A 187 5.88 12.62 -12.04
C ILE A 187 5.61 14.03 -11.52
N PRO A 188 6.38 15.04 -11.95
CA PRO A 188 6.12 16.42 -11.58
C PRO A 188 4.81 16.90 -12.24
N LEU A 189 3.92 17.52 -11.45
CA LEU A 189 2.83 18.31 -12.01
C LEU A 189 3.40 19.59 -12.63
N LYS A 190 2.98 19.90 -13.83
CA LYS A 190 3.29 21.16 -14.50
C LYS A 190 2.30 22.25 -14.11
#